data_0f42b5f8cbbf4016d7f57a592e0161dd
#
_entry.id   0f42b5f8cbbf4016d7f57a592e0161dd
#
_cell.length_a   1.000
_cell.length_b   1.000
_cell.length_c   1.000
_cell.angle_alpha   90.00
_cell.angle_beta   90.00
_cell.angle_gamma   90.00
#
_symmetry.space_group_name_H-M   'P 1'
#
loop_
_entity.id
_entity.type
_entity.pdbx_description
1 polymer ?
#
loop_
_entity_poly.entity_id
_entity_poly.type
_entity_poly.pdbx_seq_one_letter_code
_entity_poly.pdbx_strand_id
1 'polypeptide(L)'
;MTDEIPAVLKAVLSSPPSKANATLSPAWVRVLGNTMLAYSIADANACAAELGKVWKTVWPFLESNHAATRKAAAESLDLLSQCFNSTLIQAAIQEMNPGKIEPKSVLGSIVSQTSEALESLAFAQSMPELLSVISSLLTNLRHRESDRKATSASESLLMALIQRVGDLRTEKGFEHKEAADATLASAMRVLGPEALLEVLPLNLEPADR
;
A
#
# COMPACT_ATOMS: atom_id res chain seq x y z
N MET A 1 -25.35 -11.16 -12.37
CA MET A 1 -24.27 -11.23 -11.34
C MET A 1 -23.39 -9.98 -11.33
N THR A 2 -22.95 -9.44 -12.48
CA THR A 2 -22.09 -8.22 -12.54
C THR A 2 -22.78 -6.98 -11.97
N ASP A 3 -24.09 -6.83 -12.19
CA ASP A 3 -24.87 -5.65 -11.76
C ASP A 3 -25.19 -5.62 -10.26
N GLU A 4 -25.02 -6.73 -9.55
CA GLU A 4 -25.28 -6.83 -8.12
C GLU A 4 -24.11 -6.34 -7.26
N ILE A 5 -22.86 -6.46 -7.74
CA ILE A 5 -21.67 -6.09 -6.97
C ILE A 5 -21.65 -4.59 -6.61
N PRO A 6 -21.94 -3.64 -7.51
CA PRO A 6 -22.02 -2.24 -7.15
C PRO A 6 -23.10 -1.93 -6.10
N ALA A 7 -24.24 -2.63 -6.15
CA ALA A 7 -25.30 -2.47 -5.15
C ALA A 7 -24.87 -2.97 -3.78
N VAL A 8 -24.21 -4.13 -3.72
CA VAL A 8 -23.62 -4.68 -2.48
C VAL A 8 -22.56 -3.73 -1.93
N LEU A 9 -21.62 -3.27 -2.75
CA LEU A 9 -20.58 -2.35 -2.35
C LEU A 9 -21.18 -1.06 -1.75
N LYS A 10 -22.18 -0.49 -2.43
CA LYS A 10 -22.88 0.71 -1.95
C LYS A 10 -23.58 0.45 -0.61
N ALA A 11 -24.25 -0.69 -0.44
CA ALA A 11 -24.92 -1.05 0.80
C ALA A 11 -23.92 -1.19 1.95
N VAL A 12 -22.79 -1.86 1.74
CA VAL A 12 -21.75 -2.03 2.75
C VAL A 12 -21.14 -0.68 3.13
N LEU A 13 -20.82 0.19 2.14
CA LEU A 13 -20.26 1.51 2.38
C LEU A 13 -21.21 2.48 3.09
N SER A 14 -22.53 2.25 3.03
CA SER A 14 -23.51 3.14 3.67
C SER A 14 -23.57 3.04 5.20
N SER A 15 -23.02 1.98 5.77
CA SER A 15 -23.10 1.70 7.22
C SER A 15 -21.77 1.24 7.81
N PRO A 16 -20.72 2.09 7.79
CA PRO A 16 -19.44 1.74 8.37
C PRO A 16 -19.55 1.63 9.90
N PRO A 17 -18.98 0.57 10.51
CA PRO A 17 -18.89 0.49 11.97
C PRO A 17 -17.90 1.51 12.54
N SER A 18 -18.00 1.80 13.82
CA SER A 18 -16.98 2.57 14.52
C SER A 18 -15.66 1.82 14.53
N LYS A 19 -14.52 2.52 14.30
CA LYS A 19 -13.16 1.94 14.42
C LYS A 19 -12.91 1.24 15.78
N ALA A 20 -13.63 1.64 16.81
CA ALA A 20 -13.56 1.05 18.16
C ALA A 20 -14.39 -0.25 18.32
N ASN A 21 -15.17 -0.64 17.32
CA ASN A 21 -15.94 -1.88 17.40
C ASN A 21 -15.06 -3.08 17.04
N ALA A 22 -14.52 -3.73 18.06
CA ALA A 22 -13.59 -4.86 17.90
C ALA A 22 -14.19 -6.09 17.18
N THR A 23 -15.52 -6.23 17.19
CA THR A 23 -16.21 -7.39 16.60
C THR A 23 -16.62 -7.16 15.15
N LEU A 24 -17.27 -6.02 14.88
CA LEU A 24 -17.84 -5.75 13.56
C LEU A 24 -16.79 -5.20 12.59
N SER A 25 -15.85 -4.37 13.05
CA SER A 25 -14.91 -3.70 12.18
C SER A 25 -13.99 -4.66 11.39
N PRO A 26 -13.41 -5.71 11.99
CA PRO A 26 -12.61 -6.67 11.23
C PRO A 26 -13.39 -7.39 10.13
N ALA A 27 -14.62 -7.78 10.43
CA ALA A 27 -15.49 -8.47 9.47
C ALA A 27 -15.88 -7.51 8.32
N TRP A 28 -16.26 -6.29 8.66
CA TRP A 28 -16.72 -5.30 7.70
C TRP A 28 -15.62 -4.90 6.70
N VAL A 29 -14.39 -4.62 7.18
CA VAL A 29 -13.29 -4.27 6.27
C VAL A 29 -12.91 -5.45 5.37
N ARG A 30 -12.95 -6.71 5.87
CA ARG A 30 -12.72 -7.90 5.04
C ARG A 30 -13.78 -8.07 3.96
N VAL A 31 -15.05 -7.78 4.28
CA VAL A 31 -16.13 -7.80 3.28
C VAL A 31 -15.83 -6.79 2.17
N LEU A 32 -15.38 -5.58 2.50
CA LEU A 32 -15.00 -4.59 1.49
C LEU A 32 -13.86 -5.06 0.60
N GLY A 33 -12.77 -5.57 1.18
CA GLY A 33 -11.63 -6.07 0.42
C GLY A 33 -12.03 -7.21 -0.53
N ASN A 34 -12.77 -8.20 -0.04
CA ASN A 34 -13.22 -9.33 -0.86
C ASN A 34 -14.24 -8.91 -1.95
N THR A 35 -15.14 -7.97 -1.63
CA THR A 35 -16.10 -7.43 -2.62
C THR A 35 -15.36 -6.72 -3.75
N MET A 36 -14.35 -5.91 -3.43
CA MET A 36 -13.54 -5.22 -4.43
C MET A 36 -12.72 -6.18 -5.28
N LEU A 37 -12.13 -7.21 -4.69
CA LEU A 37 -11.41 -8.23 -5.45
C LEU A 37 -12.35 -8.97 -6.43
N ALA A 38 -13.54 -9.37 -5.97
CA ALA A 38 -14.56 -9.97 -6.84
C ALA A 38 -15.00 -8.99 -7.95
N TYR A 39 -15.11 -7.70 -7.63
CA TYR A 39 -15.46 -6.66 -8.59
C TYR A 39 -14.37 -6.48 -9.66
N SER A 40 -13.11 -6.50 -9.28
CA SER A 40 -11.98 -6.37 -10.21
C SER A 40 -11.93 -7.52 -11.24
N ILE A 41 -12.33 -8.73 -10.83
CA ILE A 41 -12.44 -9.89 -11.70
C ILE A 41 -13.62 -9.76 -12.66
N ALA A 42 -14.73 -9.19 -12.20
CA ALA A 42 -15.95 -9.04 -13.00
C ALA A 42 -15.87 -7.83 -13.97
N ASP A 43 -15.37 -6.69 -13.49
CA ASP A 43 -15.18 -5.46 -14.26
C ASP A 43 -14.06 -4.62 -13.64
N ALA A 44 -12.86 -4.77 -14.18
CA ALA A 44 -11.65 -4.09 -13.68
C ALA A 44 -11.73 -2.55 -13.80
N ASN A 45 -12.41 -2.02 -14.81
CA ASN A 45 -12.51 -0.59 -15.00
C ASN A 45 -13.51 0.05 -14.03
N ALA A 46 -14.66 -0.55 -13.85
CA ALA A 46 -15.65 -0.09 -12.88
C ALA A 46 -15.12 -0.23 -11.45
N CYS A 47 -14.40 -1.31 -11.12
CA CYS A 47 -13.70 -1.48 -9.85
C CYS A 47 -12.68 -0.36 -9.62
N ALA A 48 -11.86 -0.02 -10.62
CA ALA A 48 -10.86 1.04 -10.53
C ALA A 48 -11.46 2.41 -10.21
N ALA A 49 -12.67 2.69 -10.70
CA ALA A 49 -13.39 3.95 -10.40
C ALA A 49 -13.78 4.07 -8.91
N GLU A 50 -14.10 2.96 -8.25
CA GLU A 50 -14.49 2.94 -6.83
C GLU A 50 -13.28 2.80 -5.88
N LEU A 51 -12.12 2.37 -6.39
CA LEU A 51 -10.97 1.97 -5.59
C LEU A 51 -10.50 3.06 -4.63
N GLY A 52 -10.36 4.29 -5.10
CA GLY A 52 -9.91 5.41 -4.26
C GLY A 52 -10.85 5.71 -3.09
N LYS A 53 -12.16 5.56 -3.30
CA LYS A 53 -13.17 5.75 -2.25
C LYS A 53 -13.10 4.63 -1.21
N VAL A 54 -13.00 3.38 -1.67
CA VAL A 54 -12.92 2.23 -0.76
C VAL A 54 -11.61 2.24 0.02
N TRP A 55 -10.47 2.57 -0.63
CA TRP A 55 -9.19 2.74 0.05
C TRP A 55 -9.27 3.75 1.19
N LYS A 56 -9.79 4.96 0.90
CA LYS A 56 -9.97 6.02 1.91
C LYS A 56 -10.90 5.60 3.05
N THR A 57 -11.83 4.68 2.79
CA THR A 57 -12.76 4.17 3.80
C THR A 57 -12.12 3.09 4.69
N VAL A 58 -11.26 2.24 4.14
CA VAL A 58 -10.56 1.17 4.89
C VAL A 58 -9.35 1.71 5.66
N TRP A 59 -8.61 2.64 5.09
CA TRP A 59 -7.36 3.18 5.64
C TRP A 59 -7.43 3.59 7.12
N PRO A 60 -8.46 4.34 7.58
CA PRO A 60 -8.55 4.75 8.98
C PRO A 60 -8.64 3.61 10.00
N PHE A 61 -8.95 2.38 9.57
CA PHE A 61 -9.00 1.22 10.46
C PHE A 61 -7.60 0.71 10.84
N LEU A 62 -6.54 1.15 10.15
CA LEU A 62 -5.16 0.96 10.61
C LEU A 62 -4.86 1.69 11.92
N GLU A 63 -5.57 2.79 12.22
CA GLU A 63 -5.40 3.54 13.47
C GLU A 63 -6.18 2.92 14.66
N SER A 64 -6.87 1.80 14.45
CA SER A 64 -7.67 1.17 15.51
C SER A 64 -6.80 0.69 16.67
N ASN A 65 -7.27 0.86 17.90
CA ASN A 65 -6.63 0.31 19.09
C ASN A 65 -6.68 -1.24 19.14
N HIS A 66 -7.52 -1.86 18.31
CA HIS A 66 -7.70 -3.31 18.26
C HIS A 66 -6.80 -3.93 17.16
N ALA A 67 -5.82 -4.74 17.56
CA ALA A 67 -4.91 -5.40 16.64
C ALA A 67 -5.61 -6.24 15.55
N ALA A 68 -6.72 -6.92 15.92
CA ALA A 68 -7.52 -7.67 14.94
C ALA A 68 -8.12 -6.78 13.84
N THR A 69 -8.52 -5.55 14.19
CA THR A 69 -9.04 -4.56 13.24
C THR A 69 -7.93 -4.04 12.34
N ARG A 70 -6.76 -3.70 12.90
CA ARG A 70 -5.60 -3.25 12.12
C ARG A 70 -5.14 -4.31 11.12
N LYS A 71 -5.02 -5.56 11.60
CA LYS A 71 -4.66 -6.69 10.73
C LYS A 71 -5.67 -6.89 9.60
N ALA A 72 -6.97 -6.87 9.90
CA ALA A 72 -8.02 -6.98 8.89
C ALA A 72 -7.99 -5.81 7.88
N ALA A 73 -7.66 -4.60 8.34
CA ALA A 73 -7.47 -3.45 7.46
C ALA A 73 -6.29 -3.65 6.51
N ALA A 74 -5.13 -4.10 7.02
CA ALA A 74 -3.96 -4.38 6.19
C ALA A 74 -4.24 -5.49 5.16
N GLU A 75 -4.89 -6.60 5.58
CA GLU A 75 -5.34 -7.68 4.68
C GLU A 75 -6.28 -7.16 3.59
N SER A 76 -7.18 -6.25 3.92
CA SER A 76 -8.11 -5.66 2.95
C SER A 76 -7.41 -4.69 2.00
N LEU A 77 -6.46 -3.89 2.48
CA LEU A 77 -5.63 -3.02 1.66
C LEU A 77 -4.73 -3.82 0.71
N ASP A 78 -4.27 -5.01 1.11
CA ASP A 78 -3.59 -5.95 0.20
C ASP A 78 -4.53 -6.36 -0.94
N LEU A 79 -5.75 -6.79 -0.65
CA LEU A 79 -6.74 -7.14 -1.67
C LEU A 79 -7.07 -5.96 -2.59
N LEU A 80 -7.18 -4.74 -2.04
CA LEU A 80 -7.40 -3.52 -2.82
C LEU A 80 -6.21 -3.22 -3.73
N SER A 81 -4.98 -3.48 -3.30
CA SER A 81 -3.79 -3.26 -4.13
C SER A 81 -3.73 -4.21 -5.33
N GLN A 82 -4.38 -5.38 -5.26
CA GLN A 82 -4.53 -6.30 -6.38
C GLN A 82 -5.52 -5.81 -7.45
N CYS A 83 -6.32 -4.79 -7.11
CA CYS A 83 -7.32 -4.20 -8.03
C CYS A 83 -6.73 -3.08 -8.91
N PHE A 84 -5.45 -2.74 -8.80
CA PHE A 84 -4.83 -1.75 -9.67
C PHE A 84 -4.78 -2.23 -11.12
N ASN A 85 -5.40 -1.49 -12.01
CA ASN A 85 -5.32 -1.73 -13.43
C ASN A 85 -4.22 -0.87 -14.09
N SER A 86 -3.89 -1.17 -15.35
CA SER A 86 -2.86 -0.45 -16.10
C SER A 86 -3.12 1.05 -16.21
N THR A 87 -4.37 1.47 -16.30
CA THR A 87 -4.76 2.89 -16.39
C THR A 87 -4.40 3.65 -15.12
N LEU A 88 -4.69 3.10 -13.93
CA LEU A 88 -4.32 3.69 -12.65
C LEU A 88 -2.80 3.77 -12.47
N ILE A 89 -2.10 2.71 -12.88
CA ILE A 89 -0.64 2.63 -12.77
C ILE A 89 0.02 3.67 -13.68
N GLN A 90 -0.39 3.74 -14.95
CA GLN A 90 0.16 4.71 -15.91
C GLN A 90 -0.12 6.16 -15.49
N ALA A 91 -1.32 6.46 -15.00
CA ALA A 91 -1.65 7.79 -14.50
C ALA A 91 -0.72 8.22 -13.36
N ALA A 92 -0.41 7.31 -12.43
CA ALA A 92 0.51 7.59 -11.33
C ALA A 92 1.95 7.80 -11.80
N ILE A 93 2.45 6.96 -12.71
CA ILE A 93 3.80 7.10 -13.28
C ILE A 93 3.97 8.45 -14.01
N GLN A 94 2.95 8.86 -14.77
CA GLN A 94 2.97 10.16 -15.48
C GLN A 94 2.99 11.36 -14.52
N GLU A 95 2.44 11.22 -13.31
CA GLU A 95 2.45 12.28 -12.29
C GLU A 95 3.77 12.41 -11.54
N MET A 96 4.57 11.35 -11.47
CA MET A 96 5.89 11.37 -10.81
C MET A 96 6.92 12.22 -11.54
N ASN A 97 6.60 12.83 -12.69
CA ASN A 97 7.46 13.77 -13.37
C ASN A 97 7.77 14.99 -12.47
N PRO A 98 9.04 15.39 -12.34
CA PRO A 98 9.46 16.46 -11.43
C PRO A 98 8.78 17.77 -11.79
N GLY A 99 8.05 18.35 -10.84
CA GLY A 99 7.38 19.66 -10.96
C GLY A 99 5.92 19.71 -10.51
N LYS A 100 5.29 18.58 -10.16
CA LYS A 100 3.93 18.57 -9.61
C LYS A 100 3.94 18.43 -8.09
N ILE A 101 3.25 19.35 -7.42
CA ILE A 101 3.30 19.53 -5.95
C ILE A 101 2.38 18.56 -5.21
N GLU A 102 1.32 18.06 -5.83
CA GLU A 102 0.38 17.10 -5.22
C GLU A 102 -0.06 16.03 -6.23
N PRO A 103 -0.09 14.75 -5.82
CA PRO A 103 -0.59 13.69 -6.68
C PRO A 103 -2.10 13.80 -6.84
N LYS A 104 -2.58 13.77 -8.09
CA LYS A 104 -4.01 13.81 -8.45
C LYS A 104 -4.58 12.42 -8.73
N SER A 105 -3.72 11.47 -9.10
CA SER A 105 -4.12 10.09 -9.33
C SER A 105 -4.44 9.36 -8.02
N VAL A 106 -5.31 8.37 -8.11
CA VAL A 106 -5.66 7.52 -6.96
C VAL A 106 -4.42 6.86 -6.38
N LEU A 107 -3.60 6.26 -7.21
CA LEU A 107 -2.40 5.53 -6.76
C LEU A 107 -1.33 6.48 -6.24
N GLY A 108 -1.10 7.64 -6.89
CA GLY A 108 -0.19 8.66 -6.37
C GLY A 108 -0.61 9.16 -4.98
N SER A 109 -1.92 9.38 -4.77
CA SER A 109 -2.46 9.74 -3.45
C SER A 109 -2.28 8.64 -2.41
N ILE A 110 -2.39 7.36 -2.79
CA ILE A 110 -2.15 6.21 -1.91
C ILE A 110 -0.67 6.16 -1.48
N VAL A 111 0.26 6.35 -2.41
CA VAL A 111 1.70 6.36 -2.12
C VAL A 111 2.07 7.54 -1.20
N SER A 112 1.55 8.75 -1.46
CA SER A 112 1.77 9.91 -0.59
C SER A 112 1.22 9.67 0.82
N GLN A 113 -0.03 9.21 0.93
CA GLN A 113 -0.67 8.87 2.20
C GLN A 113 0.13 7.82 2.99
N THR A 114 0.67 6.81 2.30
CA THR A 114 1.47 5.77 2.92
C THR A 114 2.82 6.30 3.42
N SER A 115 3.44 7.22 2.66
CA SER A 115 4.68 7.89 3.08
C SER A 115 4.46 8.77 4.30
N GLU A 116 3.42 9.58 4.31
CA GLU A 116 3.06 10.43 5.45
C GLU A 116 2.76 9.60 6.72
N ALA A 117 2.12 8.43 6.56
CA ALA A 117 1.80 7.54 7.66
C ALA A 117 3.04 6.96 8.36
N LEU A 118 4.14 6.72 7.63
CA LEU A 118 5.41 6.25 8.21
C LEU A 118 6.01 7.25 9.21
N GLU A 119 5.69 8.53 9.08
CA GLU A 119 6.20 9.60 9.94
C GLU A 119 5.19 10.01 11.02
N SER A 120 3.97 9.52 10.93
CA SER A 120 2.88 9.92 11.82
C SER A 120 2.81 9.06 13.07
N LEU A 121 2.80 9.71 14.24
CA LEU A 121 2.58 9.05 15.53
C LEU A 121 1.23 8.31 15.62
N ALA A 122 0.24 8.71 14.84
CA ALA A 122 -1.05 8.03 14.79
C ALA A 122 -0.93 6.57 14.35
N PHE A 123 0.10 6.22 13.58
CA PHE A 123 0.37 4.87 13.08
C PHE A 123 1.45 4.12 13.87
N ALA A 124 1.96 4.67 14.97
CA ALA A 124 3.02 4.02 15.75
C ALA A 124 2.64 2.58 16.19
N GLN A 125 1.39 2.37 16.62
CA GLN A 125 0.90 1.04 17.00
C GLN A 125 0.61 0.10 15.82
N SER A 126 0.45 0.64 14.63
CA SER A 126 0.14 -0.11 13.40
C SER A 126 1.31 -0.18 12.43
N MET A 127 2.49 0.18 12.88
CA MET A 127 3.69 0.14 12.03
C MET A 127 3.91 -1.22 11.34
N PRO A 128 3.75 -2.38 12.00
CA PRO A 128 3.86 -3.67 11.31
C PRO A 128 2.83 -3.86 10.20
N GLU A 129 1.59 -3.44 10.45
CA GLU A 129 0.51 -3.52 9.46
C GLU A 129 0.77 -2.56 8.28
N LEU A 130 1.26 -1.34 8.57
CA LEU A 130 1.62 -0.36 7.55
C LEU A 130 2.76 -0.88 6.66
N LEU A 131 3.81 -1.47 7.26
CA LEU A 131 4.91 -2.09 6.54
C LEU A 131 4.44 -3.29 5.69
N SER A 132 3.45 -4.05 6.17
CA SER A 132 2.81 -5.10 5.39
C SER A 132 2.07 -4.53 4.16
N VAL A 133 1.35 -3.40 4.30
CA VAL A 133 0.71 -2.72 3.17
C VAL A 133 1.75 -2.28 2.13
N ILE A 134 2.91 -1.76 2.55
CA ILE A 134 4.00 -1.41 1.63
C ILE A 134 4.51 -2.64 0.88
N SER A 135 4.66 -3.78 1.55
CA SER A 135 5.05 -5.05 0.92
C SER A 135 4.01 -5.51 -0.13
N SER A 136 2.73 -5.30 0.14
CA SER A 136 1.65 -5.59 -0.79
C SER A 136 1.69 -4.68 -2.01
N LEU A 137 1.89 -3.37 -1.82
CA LEU A 137 2.06 -2.41 -2.91
C LEU A 137 3.25 -2.79 -3.80
N LEU A 138 4.40 -3.13 -3.23
CA LEU A 138 5.57 -3.61 -3.97
C LEU A 138 5.24 -4.81 -4.85
N THR A 139 4.58 -5.80 -4.28
CA THR A 139 4.25 -7.05 -4.97
C THR A 139 3.24 -6.85 -6.10
N ASN A 140 2.22 -6.01 -5.86
CA ASN A 140 1.13 -5.83 -6.80
C ASN A 140 1.44 -4.79 -7.90
N LEU A 141 2.42 -3.90 -7.66
CA LEU A 141 2.91 -2.93 -8.65
C LEU A 141 4.15 -3.42 -9.43
N ARG A 142 4.51 -4.69 -9.34
CA ARG A 142 5.66 -5.28 -10.06
C ARG A 142 5.50 -5.32 -11.59
N HIS A 143 4.37 -4.85 -12.11
CA HIS A 143 4.10 -4.83 -13.54
C HIS A 143 5.20 -4.05 -14.28
N ARG A 144 5.73 -4.65 -15.35
CA ARG A 144 6.62 -4.00 -16.32
C ARG A 144 5.88 -3.83 -17.62
N GLU A 145 6.04 -2.70 -18.28
CA GLU A 145 5.62 -2.57 -19.67
C GLU A 145 6.36 -3.59 -20.54
N SER A 146 5.84 -3.85 -21.73
CA SER A 146 6.30 -4.90 -22.67
C SER A 146 7.79 -4.80 -23.01
N ASP A 147 8.43 -3.66 -22.78
CA ASP A 147 9.87 -3.49 -22.93
C ASP A 147 10.58 -3.98 -21.66
N ARG A 148 11.43 -5.03 -21.83
CA ARG A 148 12.25 -5.59 -20.74
C ARG A 148 13.21 -4.59 -20.09
N LYS A 149 13.45 -3.45 -20.71
CA LYS A 149 14.30 -2.37 -20.19
C LYS A 149 13.53 -1.30 -19.42
N ALA A 150 12.18 -1.32 -19.48
CA ALA A 150 11.38 -0.38 -18.72
C ALA A 150 11.45 -0.69 -17.21
N THR A 151 11.59 0.35 -16.39
CA THR A 151 11.50 0.25 -14.93
C THR A 151 10.12 -0.27 -14.53
N SER A 152 10.06 -1.07 -13.47
CA SER A 152 8.77 -1.53 -12.96
C SER A 152 7.97 -0.38 -12.35
N ALA A 153 6.65 -0.50 -12.29
CA ALA A 153 5.82 0.49 -11.61
C ALA A 153 6.20 0.63 -10.12
N SER A 154 6.55 -0.49 -9.46
CA SER A 154 7.06 -0.48 -8.09
C SER A 154 8.33 0.35 -7.95
N GLU A 155 9.27 0.23 -8.87
CA GLU A 155 10.51 1.01 -8.86
C GLU A 155 10.24 2.50 -9.07
N SER A 156 9.40 2.84 -10.05
CA SER A 156 9.07 4.23 -10.34
C SER A 156 8.31 4.93 -9.21
N LEU A 157 7.44 4.21 -8.48
CA LEU A 157 6.50 4.81 -7.53
C LEU A 157 6.91 4.65 -6.07
N LEU A 158 7.65 3.59 -5.72
CA LEU A 158 7.85 3.19 -4.31
C LEU A 158 9.29 3.33 -3.82
N MET A 159 10.25 3.73 -4.68
CA MET A 159 11.67 3.76 -4.31
C MET A 159 11.94 4.69 -3.10
N ALA A 160 11.36 5.89 -3.11
CA ALA A 160 11.50 6.83 -1.99
C ALA A 160 10.91 6.27 -0.67
N LEU A 161 9.80 5.52 -0.78
CA LEU A 161 9.14 4.87 0.35
C LEU A 161 9.99 3.74 0.93
N ILE A 162 10.66 2.97 0.05
CA ILE A 162 11.60 1.91 0.45
C ILE A 162 12.85 2.49 1.11
N GLN A 163 13.38 3.59 0.59
CA GLN A 163 14.48 4.29 1.24
C GLN A 163 14.09 4.71 2.66
N ARG A 164 12.89 5.27 2.83
CA ARG A 164 12.39 5.65 4.16
C ARG A 164 12.25 4.46 5.12
N VAL A 165 11.79 3.31 4.64
CA VAL A 165 11.75 2.06 5.44
C VAL A 165 13.16 1.65 5.87
N GLY A 166 14.15 1.76 5.00
CA GLY A 166 15.55 1.49 5.32
C GLY A 166 16.10 2.43 6.38
N ASP A 167 15.78 3.73 6.29
CA ASP A 167 16.17 4.72 7.29
C ASP A 167 15.55 4.39 8.65
N LEU A 168 14.24 4.14 8.72
CA LEU A 168 13.54 3.74 9.94
C LEU A 168 14.15 2.49 10.56
N ARG A 169 14.50 1.49 9.76
CA ARG A 169 15.13 0.24 10.23
C ARG A 169 16.44 0.49 10.97
N THR A 170 17.20 1.53 10.59
CA THR A 170 18.49 1.91 11.20
C THR A 170 18.33 2.91 12.34
N GLU A 171 17.18 3.54 12.51
CA GLU A 171 16.93 4.50 13.58
C GLU A 171 17.08 3.85 14.97
N LYS A 172 17.72 4.59 15.88
CA LYS A 172 17.88 4.16 17.27
C LYS A 172 16.53 4.17 17.99
N GLY A 173 16.15 2.99 18.50
CA GLY A 173 14.86 2.86 19.22
C GLY A 173 13.69 2.42 18.36
N PHE A 174 13.87 2.21 17.05
CA PHE A 174 12.82 1.63 16.22
C PHE A 174 12.55 0.17 16.61
N GLU A 175 11.34 -0.11 17.07
CA GLU A 175 10.97 -1.41 17.66
C GLU A 175 10.58 -2.47 16.62
N HIS A 176 10.16 -2.05 15.40
CA HIS A 176 9.58 -2.95 14.39
C HIS A 176 10.58 -3.37 13.30
N LYS A 177 11.84 -3.65 13.70
CA LYS A 177 12.91 -3.99 12.75
C LYS A 177 12.62 -5.24 11.92
N GLU A 178 12.02 -6.27 12.52
CA GLU A 178 11.64 -7.49 11.79
C GLU A 178 10.62 -7.22 10.68
N ALA A 179 9.64 -6.37 10.93
CA ALA A 179 8.66 -5.99 9.92
C ALA A 179 9.31 -5.15 8.81
N ALA A 180 10.23 -4.24 9.15
CA ALA A 180 11.01 -3.50 8.16
C ALA A 180 11.89 -4.44 7.32
N ASP A 181 12.59 -5.39 7.95
CA ASP A 181 13.42 -6.39 7.26
C ASP A 181 12.57 -7.25 6.30
N ALA A 182 11.36 -7.65 6.70
CA ALA A 182 10.42 -8.36 5.83
C ALA A 182 9.98 -7.52 4.61
N THR A 183 9.76 -6.22 4.81
CA THR A 183 9.42 -5.28 3.73
C THR A 183 10.59 -5.09 2.78
N LEU A 184 11.81 -4.90 3.29
CA LEU A 184 13.03 -4.78 2.49
C LEU A 184 13.34 -6.08 1.74
N ALA A 185 13.07 -7.24 2.33
CA ALA A 185 13.18 -8.53 1.64
C ALA A 185 12.15 -8.66 0.50
N SER A 186 10.96 -8.08 0.65
CA SER A 186 9.98 -8.00 -0.44
C SER A 186 10.45 -7.06 -1.54
N ALA A 187 11.02 -5.91 -1.19
CA ALA A 187 11.64 -4.99 -2.13
C ALA A 187 12.77 -5.66 -2.92
N MET A 188 13.66 -6.39 -2.25
CA MET A 188 14.75 -7.14 -2.88
C MET A 188 14.22 -8.15 -3.92
N ARG A 189 13.14 -8.86 -3.60
CA ARG A 189 12.53 -9.84 -4.52
C ARG A 189 11.86 -9.23 -5.73
N VAL A 190 11.26 -8.03 -5.56
CA VAL A 190 10.47 -7.37 -6.60
C VAL A 190 11.34 -6.50 -7.51
N LEU A 191 12.18 -5.66 -6.91
CA LEU A 191 13.01 -4.67 -7.60
C LEU A 191 14.36 -5.26 -8.04
N GLY A 192 14.86 -6.24 -7.32
CA GLY A 192 16.19 -6.79 -7.48
C GLY A 192 17.26 -6.05 -6.66
N PRO A 193 18.44 -6.68 -6.52
CA PRO A 193 19.51 -6.13 -5.69
C PRO A 193 20.10 -4.82 -6.24
N GLU A 194 20.19 -4.66 -7.55
CA GLU A 194 20.80 -3.48 -8.18
C GLU A 194 20.01 -2.22 -7.81
N ALA A 195 18.71 -2.18 -8.11
CA ALA A 195 17.85 -1.04 -7.81
C ALA A 195 17.79 -0.74 -6.29
N LEU A 196 17.76 -1.79 -5.46
CA LEU A 196 17.68 -1.59 -4.01
C LEU A 196 18.98 -1.03 -3.43
N LEU A 197 20.15 -1.47 -3.92
CA LEU A 197 21.46 -1.00 -3.44
C LEU A 197 21.79 0.42 -3.87
N GLU A 198 21.14 0.95 -4.90
CA GLU A 198 21.25 2.36 -5.26
C GLU A 198 20.73 3.30 -4.16
N VAL A 199 19.67 2.90 -3.47
CA VAL A 199 19.02 3.71 -2.42
C VAL A 199 19.39 3.27 -1.00
N LEU A 200 19.82 2.02 -0.83
CA LEU A 200 20.22 1.43 0.46
C LEU A 200 21.60 0.79 0.33
N PRO A 201 22.69 1.59 0.27
CA PRO A 201 24.03 1.06 0.18
C PRO A 201 24.38 0.25 1.43
N LEU A 202 25.08 -0.88 1.25
CA LEU A 202 25.42 -1.81 2.34
C LEU A 202 26.46 -1.24 3.33
N ASN A 203 27.15 -0.14 2.99
CA ASN A 203 28.16 0.51 3.84
C ASN A 203 29.13 -0.50 4.49
N LEU A 204 29.67 -1.42 3.68
CA LEU A 204 30.53 -2.51 4.15
C LEU A 204 31.93 -2.04 4.58
N GLU A 205 32.31 -0.83 4.27
CA GLU A 205 33.56 -0.24 4.74
C GLU A 205 33.42 0.12 6.22
N PRO A 206 34.38 -0.31 7.09
CA PRO A 206 34.39 0.13 8.47
C PRO A 206 34.53 1.67 8.46
N ALA A 207 33.60 2.35 9.13
CA ALA A 207 33.76 3.77 9.36
C ALA A 207 35.11 3.98 10.06
N ASP A 208 36.04 4.65 9.41
CA ASP A 208 37.31 5.02 10.04
C ASP A 208 37.01 5.73 11.36
N ARG A 209 37.48 5.12 12.45
CA ARG A 209 37.33 5.62 13.82
C ARG A 209 38.29 6.75 14.09
#